data_e9d34cdfa75432233ed6bdb1601e7c9e
#
_entry.id   e9d34cdfa75432233ed6bdb1601e7c9e
#
_cell.length_a   1.000
_cell.length_b   1.000
_cell.length_c   1.000
_cell.angle_alpha   90.00
_cell.angle_beta   90.00
_cell.angle_gamma   90.00
#
_symmetry.space_group_name_H-M   'P 1'
#
loop_
_entity.id
_entity.type
_entity.pdbx_description
1 polymer ?
#
loop_
_entity_poly.entity_id
_entity_poly.type
_entity_poly.pdbx_seq_one_letter_code
_entity_poly.pdbx_strand_id
1 'polypeptide(L)'
;DVRHLMRTEIGEITEPREKGQVGSSTMFKEANPINFENVEGTWHKTKWEHGKVFETLVSEHQRDGVGMTIARDLPIIVVNLQHQLDTLLREPREGGDPFLRRMAINREACERNFLQTAHLVLAVPIYIALLMAGYTKDAHKLINEELGPQARREHRLLMEVVEERAETDGDVRAALQEVPPEIKRLLHEPRRYTGNATQKALEIA
;
A
#
# COMPACT_ATOMS: atom_id res chain seq x y z
N ASP A 1 3.96 1.83 5.65
CA ASP A 1 3.02 0.85 5.05
C ASP A 1 3.15 -0.54 5.67
N VAL A 2 4.36 -1.09 5.88
CA VAL A 2 4.56 -2.46 6.42
C VAL A 2 3.82 -2.67 7.73
N ARG A 3 3.91 -1.73 8.70
CA ARG A 3 3.22 -1.85 9.98
C ARG A 3 1.69 -1.94 9.84
N HIS A 4 1.11 -1.25 8.84
CA HIS A 4 -0.32 -1.37 8.55
C HIS A 4 -0.67 -2.75 7.98
N LEU A 5 0.15 -3.25 7.05
CA LEU A 5 -0.06 -4.55 6.43
C LEU A 5 0.15 -5.72 7.40
N MET A 6 0.91 -5.52 8.49
CA MET A 6 1.14 -6.50 9.54
C MET A 6 0.04 -6.55 10.63
N ARG A 7 -0.91 -5.59 10.64
CA ARG A 7 -2.02 -5.62 11.60
C ARG A 7 -2.79 -6.92 11.52
N THR A 8 -3.27 -7.40 12.66
CA THR A 8 -3.97 -8.70 12.76
C THR A 8 -5.15 -8.82 11.79
N GLU A 9 -5.88 -7.72 11.57
CA GLU A 9 -7.04 -7.67 10.68
C GLU A 9 -6.65 -7.76 9.21
N ILE A 10 -5.45 -7.31 8.84
CA ILE A 10 -4.91 -7.31 7.48
C ILE A 10 -4.01 -8.52 7.26
N GLY A 11 -2.90 -8.60 7.97
CA GLY A 11 -2.03 -9.76 8.02
C GLY A 11 -1.36 -10.18 6.71
N GLU A 12 -1.19 -9.24 5.77
CA GLU A 12 -0.69 -9.54 4.41
C GLU A 12 0.83 -9.71 4.35
N ILE A 13 1.55 -9.11 5.31
CA ILE A 13 3.02 -9.17 5.40
C ILE A 13 3.41 -9.57 6.81
N THR A 14 4.53 -10.28 6.93
CA THR A 14 5.13 -10.63 8.22
C THR A 14 6.64 -10.37 8.21
N GLU A 15 7.17 -9.88 9.34
CA GLU A 15 8.61 -9.81 9.56
C GLU A 15 9.19 -11.22 9.75
N PRO A 16 10.41 -11.48 9.24
CA PRO A 16 11.14 -12.70 9.54
C PRO A 16 11.51 -12.73 11.02
N ARG A 17 11.28 -13.87 11.66
CA ARG A 17 11.67 -14.10 13.06
C ARG A 17 12.84 -15.04 13.15
N GLU A 18 13.80 -14.71 13.99
CA GLU A 18 14.90 -15.60 14.33
C GLU A 18 14.48 -16.52 15.50
N LYS A 19 15.10 -17.68 15.56
CA LYS A 19 14.85 -18.64 16.64
C LYS A 19 15.18 -17.99 18.01
N GLY A 20 14.18 -17.96 18.89
CA GLY A 20 14.29 -17.29 20.20
C GLY A 20 13.94 -15.80 20.23
N GLN A 21 13.61 -15.19 19.10
CA GLN A 21 13.12 -13.82 19.07
C GLN A 21 11.67 -13.76 19.58
N VAL A 22 11.43 -12.92 20.58
CA VAL A 22 10.11 -12.69 21.19
C VAL A 22 9.47 -11.47 20.52
N GLY A 23 8.26 -11.62 19.98
CA GLY A 23 7.53 -10.52 19.33
C GLY A 23 6.95 -9.50 20.29
N SER A 24 6.66 -9.91 21.53
CA SER A 24 6.26 -9.06 22.66
C SER A 24 6.72 -9.72 23.95
N SER A 25 7.16 -8.92 24.91
CA SER A 25 7.54 -9.42 26.25
C SER A 25 6.33 -9.78 27.12
N THR A 26 5.14 -9.32 26.76
CA THR A 26 3.93 -9.41 27.62
C THR A 26 2.77 -10.16 26.97
N MET A 27 2.68 -10.19 25.64
CA MET A 27 1.54 -10.81 24.92
C MET A 27 2.02 -11.88 23.95
N PHE A 28 1.74 -13.13 24.28
CA PHE A 28 2.21 -14.32 23.53
C PHE A 28 1.77 -14.36 22.06
N LYS A 29 0.63 -13.73 21.73
CA LYS A 29 0.05 -13.77 20.36
C LYS A 29 0.44 -12.56 19.50
N GLU A 30 1.11 -11.55 20.07
CA GLU A 30 1.41 -10.33 19.34
C GLU A 30 2.66 -10.47 18.47
N ALA A 31 2.50 -10.13 17.19
CA ALA A 31 3.57 -10.11 16.20
C ALA A 31 3.90 -8.66 15.84
N ASN A 32 4.47 -7.92 16.80
CA ASN A 32 4.83 -6.52 16.58
C ASN A 32 5.93 -6.39 15.52
N PRO A 33 5.83 -5.40 14.62
CA PRO A 33 6.85 -5.10 13.60
C PRO A 33 8.03 -4.33 14.22
N ILE A 34 8.74 -4.96 15.17
CA ILE A 34 9.75 -4.33 16.04
C ILE A 34 10.85 -3.66 15.22
N ASN A 35 11.29 -4.26 14.13
CA ASN A 35 12.36 -3.69 13.30
C ASN A 35 11.89 -2.40 12.60
N PHE A 36 10.69 -2.39 12.05
CA PHE A 36 10.12 -1.19 11.43
C PHE A 36 9.73 -0.12 12.45
N GLU A 37 9.30 -0.49 13.64
CA GLU A 37 9.09 0.45 14.76
C GLU A 37 10.40 1.12 15.17
N ASN A 38 11.49 0.36 15.28
CA ASN A 38 12.82 0.87 15.58
C ASN A 38 13.32 1.82 14.49
N VAL A 39 13.19 1.44 13.21
CA VAL A 39 13.60 2.27 12.08
C VAL A 39 12.84 3.59 12.08
N GLU A 40 11.51 3.58 12.26
CA GLU A 40 10.71 4.81 12.30
C GLU A 40 11.04 5.67 13.52
N GLY A 41 11.17 5.07 14.71
CA GLY A 41 11.57 5.79 15.92
C GLY A 41 12.94 6.46 15.75
N THR A 42 13.91 5.74 15.16
CA THR A 42 15.24 6.28 14.88
C THR A 42 15.18 7.37 13.79
N TRP A 43 14.30 7.24 12.78
CA TRP A 43 14.06 8.30 11.81
C TRP A 43 13.54 9.58 12.47
N HIS A 44 12.56 9.50 13.35
CA HIS A 44 12.05 10.66 14.07
C HIS A 44 13.17 11.33 14.89
N LYS A 45 13.98 10.54 15.58
CA LYS A 45 15.14 11.05 16.32
C LYS A 45 16.12 11.77 15.40
N THR A 46 16.50 11.15 14.29
CA THR A 46 17.43 11.72 13.29
C THR A 46 16.92 13.05 12.73
N LYS A 47 15.62 13.11 12.40
CA LYS A 47 14.97 14.32 11.89
C LYS A 47 15.10 15.51 12.86
N TRP A 48 14.91 15.26 14.15
CA TRP A 48 15.04 16.30 15.16
C TRP A 48 16.50 16.70 15.41
N GLU A 49 17.44 15.77 15.36
CA GLU A 49 18.86 16.08 15.43
C GLU A 49 19.30 16.95 14.26
N HIS A 50 18.81 16.64 13.04
CA HIS A 50 19.07 17.48 11.86
C HIS A 50 18.42 18.86 11.96
N GLY A 51 17.25 18.97 12.58
CA GLY A 51 16.57 20.25 12.82
C GLY A 51 17.43 21.26 13.58
N LYS A 52 18.24 20.81 14.54
CA LYS A 52 19.17 21.66 15.30
C LYS A 52 20.15 22.42 14.38
N VAL A 53 20.54 21.82 13.25
CA VAL A 53 21.45 22.42 12.28
C VAL A 53 20.81 23.67 11.64
N PHE A 54 19.53 23.59 11.33
CA PHE A 54 18.80 24.72 10.77
C PHE A 54 18.63 25.88 11.76
N GLU A 55 18.46 25.58 13.04
CA GLU A 55 18.35 26.59 14.07
C GLU A 55 19.62 27.46 14.18
N THR A 56 20.79 26.93 13.81
CA THR A 56 22.03 27.72 13.81
C THR A 56 22.10 28.78 12.72
N LEU A 57 21.22 28.70 11.71
CA LEU A 57 21.14 29.70 10.64
C LEU A 57 20.54 31.01 11.13
N VAL A 58 19.75 30.96 12.19
CA VAL A 58 19.12 32.12 12.83
C VAL A 58 19.90 32.46 14.08
N SER A 59 20.92 33.33 13.95
CA SER A 59 21.76 33.75 15.07
C SER A 59 22.30 35.16 14.80
N GLU A 60 22.66 35.84 15.89
CA GLU A 60 23.23 37.18 15.84
C GLU A 60 24.74 37.17 15.54
N HIS A 61 25.36 38.34 15.57
CA HIS A 61 26.82 38.49 15.42
C HIS A 61 27.57 37.65 16.47
N GLN A 62 28.80 37.22 16.14
CA GLN A 62 29.68 36.36 16.96
C GLN A 62 29.08 34.97 17.21
N ARG A 63 28.49 34.35 16.18
CA ARG A 63 27.77 33.07 16.23
C ARG A 63 28.64 31.80 16.11
N ASP A 64 29.95 31.93 15.91
CA ASP A 64 30.82 30.76 15.65
C ASP A 64 30.72 29.69 16.76
N GLY A 65 30.72 30.14 18.02
CA GLY A 65 30.53 29.21 19.17
C GLY A 65 29.19 28.49 19.18
N VAL A 66 28.12 29.13 18.67
CA VAL A 66 26.80 28.51 18.54
C VAL A 66 26.86 27.36 17.54
N GLY A 67 27.40 27.60 16.35
CA GLY A 67 27.58 26.57 15.32
C GLY A 67 28.48 25.43 15.76
N MET A 68 29.59 25.72 16.45
CA MET A 68 30.51 24.71 16.98
C MET A 68 29.87 23.81 18.03
N THR A 69 28.97 24.33 18.85
CA THR A 69 28.25 23.52 19.85
C THR A 69 27.34 22.48 19.17
N ILE A 70 26.59 22.90 18.17
CA ILE A 70 25.68 22.01 17.41
C ILE A 70 26.46 21.03 16.52
N ALA A 71 27.60 21.47 15.93
CA ALA A 71 28.44 20.61 15.09
C ALA A 71 28.96 19.35 15.82
N ARG A 72 29.07 19.38 17.13
CA ARG A 72 29.44 18.19 17.95
C ARG A 72 28.38 17.09 17.93
N ASP A 73 27.11 17.43 17.63
CA ASP A 73 26.02 16.49 17.56
C ASP A 73 25.86 15.88 16.14
N LEU A 74 26.52 16.42 15.11
CA LEU A 74 26.42 15.90 13.75
C LEU A 74 26.73 14.40 13.59
N PRO A 75 27.75 13.83 14.29
CA PRO A 75 28.03 12.41 14.19
C PRO A 75 26.83 11.52 14.55
N ILE A 76 25.97 11.95 15.46
CA ILE A 76 24.79 11.16 15.85
C ILE A 76 23.78 10.99 14.72
N ILE A 77 23.69 11.97 13.81
CA ILE A 77 22.84 11.88 12.61
C ILE A 77 23.33 10.73 11.73
N VAL A 78 24.64 10.68 11.48
CA VAL A 78 25.24 9.63 10.65
C VAL A 78 25.07 8.25 11.30
N VAL A 79 25.34 8.15 12.61
CA VAL A 79 25.16 6.90 13.37
C VAL A 79 23.71 6.43 13.34
N ASN A 80 22.74 7.32 13.51
CA ASN A 80 21.32 6.98 13.45
C ASN A 80 20.90 6.52 12.05
N LEU A 81 21.40 7.15 10.99
CA LEU A 81 21.13 6.72 9.60
C LEU A 81 21.75 5.33 9.35
N GLN A 82 23.01 5.13 9.75
CA GLN A 82 23.66 3.83 9.63
C GLN A 82 22.89 2.74 10.39
N HIS A 83 22.45 3.03 11.62
CA HIS A 83 21.66 2.07 12.39
C HIS A 83 20.34 1.68 11.71
N GLN A 84 19.66 2.63 11.05
CA GLN A 84 18.44 2.32 10.26
C GLN A 84 18.76 1.38 9.11
N LEU A 85 19.83 1.66 8.36
CA LEU A 85 20.27 0.81 7.24
C LEU A 85 20.68 -0.58 7.74
N ASP A 86 21.45 -0.65 8.80
CA ASP A 86 21.89 -1.93 9.40
C ASP A 86 20.71 -2.76 9.90
N THR A 87 19.67 -2.11 10.43
CA THR A 87 18.45 -2.80 10.86
C THR A 87 17.73 -3.44 9.68
N LEU A 88 17.63 -2.73 8.56
CA LEU A 88 16.91 -3.20 7.35
C LEU A 88 17.73 -4.19 6.52
N LEU A 89 19.05 -4.05 6.52
CA LEU A 89 19.96 -4.86 5.70
C LEU A 89 20.65 -5.99 6.48
N ARG A 90 20.34 -6.12 7.76
CA ARG A 90 20.95 -7.13 8.64
C ARG A 90 20.72 -8.54 8.14
N GLU A 91 21.80 -9.28 7.97
CA GLU A 91 21.79 -10.71 7.74
C GLU A 91 21.55 -11.50 9.05
N PRO A 92 20.96 -12.70 8.99
CA PRO A 92 20.87 -13.57 10.16
C PRO A 92 22.26 -14.07 10.60
N ARG A 93 22.40 -14.48 11.86
CA ARG A 93 23.68 -14.96 12.42
C ARG A 93 24.26 -16.17 11.69
N GLU A 94 23.40 -16.99 11.10
CA GLU A 94 23.79 -18.20 10.36
C GLU A 94 24.04 -17.91 8.86
N GLY A 95 24.04 -16.63 8.46
CA GLY A 95 24.14 -16.20 7.07
C GLY A 95 22.81 -16.31 6.31
N GLY A 96 22.75 -15.77 5.12
CA GLY A 96 21.58 -15.79 4.26
C GLY A 96 21.11 -14.41 3.85
N ASP A 97 19.91 -14.33 3.29
CA ASP A 97 19.35 -13.09 2.80
C ASP A 97 19.15 -12.03 3.90
N PRO A 98 19.34 -10.74 3.59
CA PRO A 98 19.12 -9.65 4.51
C PRO A 98 17.66 -9.55 4.95
N PHE A 99 17.40 -8.86 6.07
CA PHE A 99 16.10 -8.75 6.71
C PHE A 99 14.98 -8.40 5.73
N LEU A 100 15.15 -7.39 4.88
CA LEU A 100 14.12 -7.00 3.92
C LEU A 100 13.78 -8.09 2.90
N ARG A 101 14.75 -8.88 2.45
CA ARG A 101 14.49 -9.99 1.52
C ARG A 101 13.79 -11.17 2.17
N ARG A 102 13.89 -11.29 3.48
CA ARG A 102 13.23 -12.35 4.26
C ARG A 102 11.80 -12.01 4.68
N MET A 103 11.31 -10.82 4.31
CA MET A 103 9.91 -10.48 4.52
C MET A 103 8.99 -11.47 3.81
N ALA A 104 8.00 -12.00 4.50
CA ALA A 104 7.08 -12.97 3.95
C ALA A 104 5.74 -12.32 3.60
N ILE A 105 5.21 -12.71 2.42
CA ILE A 105 3.87 -12.33 1.97
C ILE A 105 2.91 -13.47 2.32
N ASN A 106 1.87 -13.15 3.09
CA ASN A 106 0.79 -14.08 3.40
C ASN A 106 -0.26 -14.03 2.28
N ARG A 107 -0.11 -14.94 1.32
CA ARG A 107 -0.98 -15.01 0.14
C ARG A 107 -2.44 -15.26 0.49
N GLU A 108 -2.72 -16.05 1.53
CA GLU A 108 -4.09 -16.33 1.97
C GLU A 108 -4.76 -15.07 2.53
N ALA A 109 -4.03 -14.26 3.30
CA ALA A 109 -4.53 -13.00 3.79
C ALA A 109 -4.77 -12.00 2.66
N CYS A 110 -3.83 -11.88 1.71
CA CYS A 110 -4.00 -11.04 0.52
C CYS A 110 -5.25 -11.44 -0.27
N GLU A 111 -5.43 -12.74 -0.49
CA GLU A 111 -6.61 -13.28 -1.17
C GLU A 111 -7.90 -12.96 -0.44
N ARG A 112 -7.98 -13.27 0.83
CA ARG A 112 -9.13 -12.97 1.69
C ARG A 112 -9.49 -11.49 1.66
N ASN A 113 -8.51 -10.61 1.80
CA ASN A 113 -8.73 -9.16 1.82
C ASN A 113 -9.16 -8.64 0.45
N PHE A 114 -8.57 -9.14 -0.63
CA PHE A 114 -8.99 -8.82 -1.99
C PHE A 114 -10.45 -9.21 -2.24
N LEU A 115 -10.85 -10.42 -1.86
CA LEU A 115 -12.21 -10.92 -2.09
C LEU A 115 -13.30 -10.09 -1.39
N GLN A 116 -12.98 -9.40 -0.30
CA GLN A 116 -13.94 -8.54 0.39
C GLN A 116 -14.45 -7.39 -0.51
N THR A 117 -13.64 -6.89 -1.44
CA THR A 117 -13.96 -5.74 -2.28
C THR A 117 -13.84 -6.01 -3.78
N ALA A 118 -13.42 -7.21 -4.19
CA ALA A 118 -13.19 -7.60 -5.58
C ALA A 118 -14.41 -7.30 -6.48
N HIS A 119 -15.60 -7.49 -5.94
CA HIS A 119 -16.86 -7.27 -6.67
C HIS A 119 -17.10 -5.80 -7.05
N LEU A 120 -16.40 -4.84 -6.44
CA LEU A 120 -16.55 -3.39 -6.68
C LEU A 120 -15.31 -2.73 -7.27
N VAL A 121 -14.17 -3.39 -7.29
CA VAL A 121 -12.88 -2.78 -7.64
C VAL A 121 -12.84 -2.22 -9.06
N LEU A 122 -13.69 -2.72 -9.93
CA LEU A 122 -13.80 -2.31 -11.34
C LEU A 122 -14.84 -1.20 -11.61
N ALA A 123 -15.37 -0.54 -10.58
CA ALA A 123 -16.37 0.53 -10.78
C ALA A 123 -15.87 1.64 -11.71
N VAL A 124 -14.64 2.12 -11.51
CA VAL A 124 -14.03 3.17 -12.37
C VAL A 124 -13.80 2.66 -13.80
N PRO A 125 -13.15 1.52 -14.04
CA PRO A 125 -13.00 0.96 -15.37
C PRO A 125 -14.34 0.77 -16.10
N ILE A 126 -15.39 0.31 -15.41
CA ILE A 126 -16.70 0.07 -16.00
C ILE A 126 -17.33 1.38 -16.49
N TYR A 127 -17.38 2.43 -15.66
CA TYR A 127 -17.99 3.66 -16.13
C TYR A 127 -17.18 4.32 -17.26
N ILE A 128 -15.84 4.22 -17.23
CA ILE A 128 -15.00 4.70 -18.35
C ILE A 128 -15.31 3.91 -19.63
N ALA A 129 -15.43 2.58 -19.54
CA ALA A 129 -15.76 1.75 -20.69
C ALA A 129 -17.13 2.13 -21.29
N LEU A 130 -18.14 2.39 -20.45
CA LEU A 130 -19.46 2.84 -20.91
C LEU A 130 -19.39 4.20 -21.60
N LEU A 131 -18.65 5.17 -21.06
CA LEU A 131 -18.46 6.48 -21.68
C LEU A 131 -17.74 6.38 -23.03
N MET A 132 -16.68 5.60 -23.12
CA MET A 132 -15.94 5.37 -24.36
C MET A 132 -16.78 4.64 -25.42
N ALA A 133 -17.72 3.83 -24.98
CA ALA A 133 -18.67 3.12 -25.83
C ALA A 133 -19.91 3.98 -26.22
N GLY A 134 -19.90 5.27 -25.88
CA GLY A 134 -20.95 6.21 -26.33
C GLY A 134 -22.16 6.32 -25.39
N TYR A 135 -22.06 5.87 -24.15
CA TYR A 135 -23.12 6.13 -23.16
C TYR A 135 -23.25 7.62 -22.89
N THR A 136 -24.42 8.20 -23.21
CA THR A 136 -24.63 9.66 -23.23
C THR A 136 -25.14 10.24 -21.93
N LYS A 137 -25.63 9.40 -21.02
CA LYS A 137 -26.10 9.82 -19.69
C LYS A 137 -24.95 9.84 -18.68
N ASP A 138 -25.24 10.17 -17.44
CA ASP A 138 -24.25 10.19 -16.36
C ASP A 138 -23.85 8.77 -15.94
N ALA A 139 -22.79 8.25 -16.55
CA ALA A 139 -22.25 6.92 -16.25
C ALA A 139 -21.68 6.85 -14.83
N HIS A 140 -21.14 7.96 -14.30
CA HIS A 140 -20.61 7.99 -12.94
C HIS A 140 -21.74 7.82 -11.92
N LYS A 141 -22.87 8.52 -12.11
CA LYS A 141 -24.06 8.39 -11.27
C LYS A 141 -24.63 6.98 -11.35
N LEU A 142 -24.80 6.44 -12.57
CA LEU A 142 -25.29 5.09 -12.78
C LEU A 142 -24.49 4.06 -11.97
N ILE A 143 -23.14 4.11 -12.08
CA ILE A 143 -22.27 3.13 -11.45
C ILE A 143 -22.17 3.36 -9.93
N ASN A 144 -21.96 4.59 -9.48
CA ASN A 144 -21.65 4.84 -8.06
C ASN A 144 -22.88 5.04 -7.17
N GLU A 145 -23.99 5.54 -7.72
CA GLU A 145 -25.18 5.82 -6.91
C GLU A 145 -26.28 4.75 -7.07
N GLU A 146 -26.30 4.02 -8.18
CA GLU A 146 -27.34 3.02 -8.44
C GLU A 146 -26.78 1.59 -8.38
N LEU A 147 -25.93 1.20 -9.34
CA LEU A 147 -25.52 -0.20 -9.51
C LEU A 147 -24.44 -0.66 -8.53
N GLY A 148 -23.53 0.21 -8.13
CA GLY A 148 -22.51 -0.10 -7.12
C GLY A 148 -23.10 -0.44 -5.74
N PRO A 149 -24.03 0.37 -5.21
CA PRO A 149 -24.76 0.02 -3.99
C PRO A 149 -25.57 -1.29 -4.11
N GLN A 150 -26.12 -1.59 -5.28
CA GLN A 150 -26.80 -2.86 -5.53
C GLN A 150 -25.81 -4.03 -5.49
N ALA A 151 -24.72 -3.97 -6.26
CA ALA A 151 -23.69 -4.98 -6.30
C ALA A 151 -23.11 -5.27 -4.89
N ARG A 152 -22.92 -4.22 -4.08
CA ARG A 152 -22.47 -4.34 -2.68
C ARG A 152 -23.46 -5.06 -1.80
N ARG A 153 -24.76 -4.75 -1.89
CA ARG A 153 -25.79 -5.42 -1.07
C ARG A 153 -25.95 -6.89 -1.44
N GLU A 154 -25.83 -7.20 -2.74
CA GLU A 154 -26.06 -8.54 -3.28
C GLU A 154 -24.76 -9.38 -3.31
N HIS A 155 -23.60 -8.80 -2.98
CA HIS A 155 -22.27 -9.44 -3.09
C HIS A 155 -22.01 -10.04 -4.48
N ARG A 156 -22.47 -9.35 -5.53
CA ARG A 156 -22.30 -9.74 -6.93
C ARG A 156 -21.25 -8.87 -7.61
N LEU A 157 -20.62 -9.39 -8.65
CA LEU A 157 -19.76 -8.58 -9.50
C LEU A 157 -20.53 -7.40 -10.10
N LEU A 158 -19.96 -6.20 -10.01
CA LEU A 158 -20.62 -5.00 -10.55
C LEU A 158 -20.92 -5.15 -12.04
N MET A 159 -20.06 -5.82 -12.81
CA MET A 159 -20.30 -6.05 -14.24
C MET A 159 -21.55 -6.90 -14.49
N GLU A 160 -21.84 -7.91 -13.68
CA GLU A 160 -23.08 -8.70 -13.77
C GLU A 160 -24.32 -7.84 -13.52
N VAL A 161 -24.25 -6.92 -12.56
CA VAL A 161 -25.36 -5.98 -12.27
C VAL A 161 -25.55 -4.98 -13.40
N VAL A 162 -24.47 -4.56 -14.08
CA VAL A 162 -24.55 -3.71 -15.27
C VAL A 162 -25.18 -4.45 -16.44
N GLU A 163 -24.86 -5.72 -16.63
CA GLU A 163 -25.47 -6.56 -17.68
C GLU A 163 -26.96 -6.79 -17.42
N GLU A 164 -27.35 -7.04 -16.18
CA GLU A 164 -28.76 -7.14 -15.78
C GLU A 164 -29.51 -5.80 -16.04
N ARG A 165 -28.90 -4.65 -15.72
CA ARG A 165 -29.48 -3.34 -16.07
C ARG A 165 -29.65 -3.18 -17.58
N ALA A 166 -28.76 -3.70 -18.41
CA ALA A 166 -28.85 -3.65 -19.85
C ALA A 166 -30.06 -4.42 -20.42
N GLU A 167 -30.66 -5.36 -19.69
CA GLU A 167 -31.89 -6.04 -20.10
C GLU A 167 -33.08 -5.09 -20.12
N THR A 168 -33.10 -4.07 -19.27
CA THR A 168 -34.19 -3.12 -19.08
C THR A 168 -33.88 -1.70 -19.58
N ASP A 169 -32.58 -1.33 -19.66
CA ASP A 169 -32.12 -0.01 -20.12
C ASP A 169 -31.44 -0.13 -21.49
N GLY A 170 -32.12 0.40 -22.52
CA GLY A 170 -31.64 0.35 -23.90
C GLY A 170 -30.33 1.13 -24.12
N ASP A 171 -30.09 2.22 -23.39
CA ASP A 171 -28.85 3.01 -23.53
C ASP A 171 -27.65 2.26 -22.96
N VAL A 172 -27.81 1.60 -21.82
CA VAL A 172 -26.77 0.74 -21.21
C VAL A 172 -26.50 -0.45 -22.15
N ARG A 173 -27.55 -1.06 -22.70
CA ARG A 173 -27.41 -2.16 -23.65
C ARG A 173 -26.62 -1.76 -24.89
N ALA A 174 -26.98 -0.62 -25.52
CA ALA A 174 -26.29 -0.11 -26.70
C ALA A 174 -24.80 0.15 -26.40
N ALA A 175 -24.49 0.84 -25.31
CA ALA A 175 -23.12 1.07 -24.92
C ALA A 175 -22.33 -0.23 -24.65
N LEU A 176 -22.92 -1.19 -23.94
CA LEU A 176 -22.26 -2.48 -23.69
C LEU A 176 -21.98 -3.25 -25.00
N GLN A 177 -22.79 -3.12 -26.03
CA GLN A 177 -22.53 -3.77 -27.32
C GLN A 177 -21.26 -3.24 -27.97
N GLU A 178 -20.97 -1.95 -27.83
CA GLU A 178 -19.79 -1.28 -28.38
C GLU A 178 -18.51 -1.49 -27.56
N VAL A 179 -18.60 -1.97 -26.31
CA VAL A 179 -17.39 -2.29 -25.52
C VAL A 179 -16.65 -3.48 -26.15
N PRO A 180 -15.33 -3.35 -26.44
CA PRO A 180 -14.56 -4.43 -27.04
C PRO A 180 -14.58 -5.72 -26.19
N PRO A 181 -14.62 -6.91 -26.83
CA PRO A 181 -14.73 -8.19 -26.11
C PRO A 181 -13.60 -8.44 -25.10
N GLU A 182 -12.38 -7.99 -25.39
CA GLU A 182 -11.23 -8.09 -24.49
C GLU A 182 -11.41 -7.24 -23.23
N ILE A 183 -12.02 -6.05 -23.36
CA ILE A 183 -12.34 -5.19 -22.23
C ILE A 183 -13.46 -5.82 -21.40
N LYS A 184 -14.52 -6.33 -22.02
CA LYS A 184 -15.59 -7.04 -21.30
C LYS A 184 -15.03 -8.17 -20.46
N ARG A 185 -14.12 -9.00 -21.03
CA ARG A 185 -13.47 -10.08 -20.28
C ARG A 185 -12.68 -9.55 -19.06
N LEU A 186 -11.95 -8.45 -19.25
CA LEU A 186 -11.22 -7.82 -18.13
C LEU A 186 -12.19 -7.33 -17.03
N LEU A 187 -13.33 -6.77 -17.40
CA LEU A 187 -14.33 -6.27 -16.47
C LEU A 187 -15.05 -7.39 -15.67
N HIS A 188 -14.99 -8.64 -16.11
CA HIS A 188 -15.44 -9.81 -15.36
C HIS A 188 -14.35 -10.46 -14.50
N GLU A 189 -13.08 -10.04 -14.66
CA GLU A 189 -11.94 -10.65 -13.99
C GLU A 189 -11.14 -9.62 -13.16
N PRO A 190 -11.64 -9.17 -11.98
CA PRO A 190 -10.99 -8.13 -11.18
C PRO A 190 -9.51 -8.40 -10.87
N ARG A 191 -9.12 -9.67 -10.74
CA ARG A 191 -7.74 -10.10 -10.48
C ARG A 191 -6.77 -9.73 -11.59
N ARG A 192 -7.24 -9.56 -12.81
CA ARG A 192 -6.42 -9.21 -13.98
C ARG A 192 -6.22 -7.70 -14.12
N TYR A 193 -6.97 -6.90 -13.38
CA TYR A 193 -6.85 -5.45 -13.43
C TYR A 193 -5.69 -4.96 -12.55
N THR A 194 -4.47 -5.31 -12.92
CA THR A 194 -3.25 -4.97 -12.19
C THR A 194 -2.49 -3.79 -12.81
N GLY A 195 -2.89 -3.34 -13.98
CA GLY A 195 -2.15 -2.33 -14.76
C GLY A 195 -0.69 -2.75 -14.95
N ASN A 196 0.22 -1.82 -14.75
CA ASN A 196 1.67 -2.04 -14.88
C ASN A 196 2.36 -2.40 -13.56
N ALA A 197 1.61 -2.77 -12.52
CA ALA A 197 2.19 -3.00 -11.18
C ALA A 197 3.28 -4.08 -11.19
N THR A 198 3.04 -5.20 -11.86
CA THR A 198 4.02 -6.30 -11.98
C THR A 198 5.28 -5.87 -12.70
N GLN A 199 5.13 -5.19 -13.85
CA GLN A 199 6.27 -4.70 -14.61
C GLN A 199 7.10 -3.71 -13.80
N LYS A 200 6.47 -2.72 -13.18
CA LYS A 200 7.17 -1.75 -12.33
C LYS A 200 7.86 -2.38 -11.13
N ALA A 201 7.26 -3.38 -10.51
CA ALA A 201 7.90 -4.10 -9.42
C ALA A 201 9.19 -4.82 -9.88
N LEU A 202 9.17 -5.42 -11.07
CA LEU A 202 10.35 -6.07 -11.65
C LEU A 202 11.43 -5.08 -12.11
N GLU A 203 11.05 -3.88 -12.55
CA GLU A 203 12.00 -2.82 -12.94
C GLU A 203 12.72 -2.21 -11.71
N ILE A 204 12.13 -2.26 -10.53
CA ILE A 204 12.68 -1.70 -9.28
C ILE A 204 13.53 -2.75 -8.53
N ALA A 205 13.23 -4.03 -8.69
CA ALA A 205 13.91 -5.13 -8.00
C ALA A 205 15.29 -5.44 -8.59
#